data_4ca307d1e695caf64e6221c3546d4d22
#
_entry.id   4ca307d1e695caf64e6221c3546d4d22
#
_cell.length_a   1.000
_cell.length_b   1.000
_cell.length_c   1.000
_cell.angle_alpha   90.00
_cell.angle_beta   90.00
_cell.angle_gamma   90.00
#
_symmetry.space_group_name_H-M   'P 1'
#
loop_
_entity.id
_entity.type
_entity.pdbx_description
1 polymer ?
#
loop_
_entity_poly.entity_id
_entity_poly.type
_entity_poly.pdbx_seq_one_letter_code
_entity_poly.pdbx_strand_id
1 'polypeptide(L)'
;MNLKHWCKLDEVIYISQTDEEYKQYAGLDYKEKMIEQLAQMKIENSNIFINYFSHPRTPFLGALEDIAYSKTKKLELELHYARNTKIISSNHLYKDSPVNWCTWRQYNSLEKEPKNRKEVFDEFIKKTKYIAPIVENRFSAIKQVYQENNVHTNTEDNKKKLDNNNNLDPVSAYLEQENISYEKLMEFIKSMGQRAKKPFQDALNDIGKIILGGKEPEYYDDFYYFRNKVYSDIDNNFLNVEPLDEVRKILTNMEFKLSRIHFDTENRKNKYPSPICFFVKIPDDIRILYKRESPYFDLQACFHETGHAMHASSINSEIEYWDKYRIPMGVAEIFSIFLERLTKNTEYVSSIPNSNFDQNIIDKLNTRNKFMELFFVTFYSANSLMKLEYWKGNMSIDKASELYARLIKEYTGFEIPGEYWLLHHILPESIMYVPSYLLAAVRAVELDMYIKNKYGDKWWKEKEAGKDLREIMKPGAKIDLSIFSNLNSNIFLQDITH
;
A
#
# COMPACT_ATOMS: atom_id res chain seq x y z
N MET A 1 16.56 -27.02 -18.16
CA MET A 1 15.12 -26.67 -17.96
C MET A 1 14.74 -25.71 -19.08
N ASN A 2 13.57 -25.84 -19.70
CA ASN A 2 13.09 -24.83 -20.66
C ASN A 2 12.23 -23.77 -19.92
N LEU A 3 12.06 -22.59 -20.54
CA LEU A 3 11.37 -21.46 -19.93
C LEU A 3 9.93 -21.81 -19.45
N LYS A 4 9.20 -22.57 -20.26
CA LYS A 4 7.83 -23.00 -19.93
C LYS A 4 7.78 -23.88 -18.66
N HIS A 5 8.75 -24.76 -18.50
CA HIS A 5 8.86 -25.60 -17.30
C HIS A 5 9.26 -24.76 -16.07
N TRP A 6 10.18 -23.82 -16.26
CA TRP A 6 10.57 -22.86 -15.22
C TRP A 6 9.37 -22.05 -14.73
N CYS A 7 8.57 -21.44 -15.64
CA CYS A 7 7.38 -20.66 -15.28
C CYS A 7 6.37 -21.49 -14.48
N LYS A 8 6.14 -22.76 -14.86
CA LYS A 8 5.23 -23.62 -14.10
C LYS A 8 5.73 -23.92 -12.69
N LEU A 9 7.02 -24.14 -12.52
CA LEU A 9 7.60 -24.38 -11.21
C LEU A 9 7.50 -23.11 -10.34
N ASP A 10 7.82 -21.95 -10.91
CA ASP A 10 7.75 -20.67 -10.22
C ASP A 10 6.31 -20.34 -9.77
N GLU A 11 5.32 -20.60 -10.63
CA GLU A 11 3.90 -20.45 -10.30
C GLU A 11 3.48 -21.34 -9.12
N VAL A 12 3.93 -22.59 -9.09
CA VAL A 12 3.63 -23.51 -7.98
C VAL A 12 4.25 -23.01 -6.67
N ILE A 13 5.50 -22.55 -6.72
CA ILE A 13 6.17 -21.99 -5.54
C ILE A 13 5.43 -20.75 -5.05
N TYR A 14 5.09 -19.83 -5.97
CA TYR A 14 4.35 -18.61 -5.66
C TYR A 14 3.01 -18.91 -4.98
N ILE A 15 2.17 -19.77 -5.59
CA ILE A 15 0.85 -20.13 -5.05
C ILE A 15 0.99 -20.72 -3.64
N SER A 16 1.93 -21.65 -3.46
CA SER A 16 2.12 -22.31 -2.16
C SER A 16 2.62 -21.34 -1.09
N GLN A 17 3.52 -20.44 -1.45
CA GLN A 17 4.05 -19.41 -0.53
C GLN A 17 2.95 -18.42 -0.14
N THR A 18 2.21 -17.89 -1.11
CA THR A 18 1.14 -16.92 -0.87
C THR A 18 -0.01 -17.52 -0.05
N ASP A 19 -0.33 -18.81 -0.22
CA ASP A 19 -1.33 -19.50 0.59
C ASP A 19 -0.90 -19.65 2.06
N GLU A 20 0.36 -20.01 2.34
CA GLU A 20 0.87 -20.08 3.71
C GLU A 20 1.00 -18.69 4.36
N GLU A 21 1.41 -17.67 3.61
CA GLU A 21 1.44 -16.29 4.07
C GLU A 21 0.02 -15.77 4.36
N TYR A 22 -0.95 -16.05 3.51
CA TYR A 22 -2.35 -15.74 3.80
C TYR A 22 -2.79 -16.36 5.13
N LYS A 23 -2.52 -17.63 5.37
CA LYS A 23 -2.87 -18.32 6.63
C LYS A 23 -2.22 -17.64 7.83
N GLN A 24 -0.93 -17.26 7.72
CA GLN A 24 -0.19 -16.54 8.75
C GLN A 24 -0.89 -15.23 9.11
N TYR A 25 -1.19 -14.39 8.12
CA TYR A 25 -1.86 -13.09 8.32
C TYR A 25 -3.33 -13.24 8.75
N ALA A 26 -4.00 -14.28 8.30
CA ALA A 26 -5.37 -14.59 8.69
C ALA A 26 -5.50 -15.10 10.13
N GLY A 27 -4.40 -15.39 10.81
CA GLY A 27 -4.41 -15.99 12.15
C GLY A 27 -4.91 -17.44 12.13
N LEU A 28 -4.67 -18.14 11.05
CA LEU A 28 -4.92 -19.58 10.86
C LEU A 28 -3.65 -20.41 11.14
N ASP A 29 -3.78 -21.73 11.22
CA ASP A 29 -2.63 -22.60 11.30
C ASP A 29 -1.81 -22.56 10.01
N TYR A 30 -0.55 -22.21 10.12
CA TYR A 30 0.41 -22.13 9.03
C TYR A 30 1.71 -22.85 9.36
N LYS A 31 2.49 -23.16 8.32
CA LYS A 31 3.74 -23.90 8.46
C LYS A 31 4.93 -22.99 8.22
N GLU A 32 5.48 -22.40 9.29
CA GLU A 32 6.63 -21.50 9.23
C GLU A 32 7.82 -22.10 8.46
N LYS A 33 8.19 -23.35 8.77
CA LYS A 33 9.24 -24.07 8.03
C LYS A 33 8.95 -24.24 6.55
N MET A 34 7.68 -24.33 6.16
CA MET A 34 7.28 -24.41 4.77
C MET A 34 7.47 -23.07 4.05
N ILE A 35 7.17 -21.95 4.73
CA ILE A 35 7.44 -20.60 4.19
C ILE A 35 8.95 -20.43 3.95
N GLU A 36 9.81 -20.84 4.89
CA GLU A 36 11.27 -20.80 4.73
C GLU A 36 11.76 -21.69 3.57
N GLN A 37 11.23 -22.91 3.46
CA GLN A 37 11.57 -23.82 2.36
C GLN A 37 11.15 -23.28 1.00
N LEU A 38 9.95 -22.73 0.89
CA LEU A 38 9.45 -22.12 -0.34
C LEU A 38 10.26 -20.87 -0.73
N ALA A 39 10.68 -20.06 0.25
CA ALA A 39 11.58 -18.94 0.00
C ALA A 39 12.95 -19.43 -0.55
N GLN A 40 13.51 -20.52 -0.01
CA GLN A 40 14.75 -21.11 -0.53
C GLN A 40 14.55 -21.65 -1.97
N MET A 41 13.46 -22.36 -2.23
CA MET A 41 13.11 -22.83 -3.59
C MET A 41 12.95 -21.67 -4.56
N LYS A 42 12.38 -20.53 -4.11
CA LYS A 42 12.24 -19.33 -4.91
C LYS A 42 13.58 -18.72 -5.30
N ILE A 43 14.53 -18.65 -4.35
CA ILE A 43 15.89 -18.20 -4.60
C ILE A 43 16.56 -19.09 -5.68
N GLU A 44 16.50 -20.40 -5.50
CA GLU A 44 17.12 -21.37 -6.43
C GLU A 44 16.52 -21.27 -7.83
N ASN A 45 15.19 -21.18 -7.92
CA ASN A 45 14.48 -21.04 -9.19
C ASN A 45 14.81 -19.71 -9.88
N SER A 46 14.83 -18.61 -9.14
CA SER A 46 15.18 -17.29 -9.69
C SER A 46 16.64 -17.21 -10.13
N ASN A 47 17.57 -17.84 -9.42
CA ASN A 47 18.98 -17.96 -9.85
C ASN A 47 19.11 -18.77 -11.15
N ILE A 48 18.31 -19.82 -11.33
CA ILE A 48 18.26 -20.56 -12.61
C ILE A 48 17.84 -19.63 -13.73
N PHE A 49 16.81 -18.81 -13.53
CA PHE A 49 16.38 -17.84 -14.53
C PHE A 49 17.51 -16.87 -14.89
N ILE A 50 18.11 -16.22 -13.89
CA ILE A 50 19.17 -15.23 -14.09
C ILE A 50 20.37 -15.82 -14.85
N ASN A 51 20.73 -17.07 -14.59
CA ASN A 51 21.93 -17.67 -15.16
C ASN A 51 21.75 -18.31 -16.54
N TYR A 52 20.53 -18.78 -16.87
CA TYR A 52 20.33 -19.64 -18.05
C TYR A 52 19.41 -19.07 -19.12
N PHE A 53 18.68 -17.99 -18.85
CA PHE A 53 17.76 -17.43 -19.83
C PHE A 53 18.24 -16.06 -20.32
N SER A 54 18.32 -15.88 -21.66
CA SER A 54 18.47 -14.57 -22.28
C SER A 54 17.16 -13.80 -22.09
N HIS A 55 17.18 -12.72 -21.38
CA HIS A 55 15.98 -12.16 -20.83
C HIS A 55 15.51 -10.87 -21.45
N PRO A 56 14.20 -10.70 -21.58
CA PRO A 56 13.61 -9.38 -21.47
C PRO A 56 13.92 -8.81 -20.07
N ARG A 57 14.16 -7.51 -19.99
CA ARG A 57 14.62 -6.83 -18.77
C ARG A 57 13.62 -6.99 -17.59
N THR A 58 12.32 -6.90 -17.84
CA THR A 58 11.28 -6.99 -16.80
C THR A 58 11.28 -8.32 -16.04
N PRO A 59 11.32 -9.51 -16.70
CA PRO A 59 11.45 -10.78 -15.98
C PRO A 59 12.74 -10.90 -15.16
N PHE A 60 13.84 -10.31 -15.63
CA PHE A 60 15.09 -10.28 -14.88
C PHE A 60 14.96 -9.47 -13.59
N LEU A 61 14.39 -8.27 -13.64
CA LEU A 61 14.16 -7.45 -12.45
C LEU A 61 13.21 -8.15 -11.45
N GLY A 62 12.16 -8.81 -11.94
CA GLY A 62 11.29 -9.62 -11.12
C GLY A 62 12.00 -10.78 -10.41
N ALA A 63 12.90 -11.48 -11.10
CA ALA A 63 13.70 -12.55 -10.49
C ALA A 63 14.67 -12.02 -9.43
N LEU A 64 15.29 -10.84 -9.64
CA LEU A 64 16.11 -10.18 -8.61
C LEU A 64 15.31 -9.82 -7.37
N GLU A 65 14.13 -9.27 -7.58
CA GLU A 65 13.20 -8.92 -6.49
C GLU A 65 12.79 -10.14 -5.68
N ASP A 66 12.48 -11.25 -6.35
CA ASP A 66 12.21 -12.54 -5.69
C ASP A 66 13.36 -13.01 -4.82
N ILE A 67 14.59 -12.95 -5.34
CA ILE A 67 15.79 -13.31 -4.57
C ILE A 67 15.93 -12.40 -3.36
N ALA A 68 15.81 -11.08 -3.58
CA ALA A 68 15.95 -10.09 -2.52
C ALA A 68 14.96 -10.32 -1.38
N TYR A 69 13.68 -10.50 -1.68
CA TYR A 69 12.66 -10.73 -0.67
C TYR A 69 12.75 -12.12 -0.04
N SER A 70 13.04 -13.15 -0.82
CA SER A 70 13.17 -14.50 -0.29
C SER A 70 14.38 -14.66 0.64
N LYS A 71 15.50 -14.00 0.35
CA LYS A 71 16.67 -13.96 1.28
C LYS A 71 16.34 -13.31 2.62
N THR A 72 15.36 -12.41 2.68
CA THR A 72 14.96 -11.72 3.90
C THR A 72 13.81 -12.41 4.64
N LYS A 73 13.25 -13.49 4.11
CA LYS A 73 12.04 -14.12 4.66
C LYS A 73 12.17 -14.55 6.12
N LYS A 74 13.32 -15.06 6.52
CA LYS A 74 13.58 -15.40 7.93
C LYS A 74 13.51 -14.18 8.86
N LEU A 75 14.07 -13.05 8.43
CA LEU A 75 13.99 -11.78 9.19
C LEU A 75 12.54 -11.26 9.27
N GLU A 76 11.75 -11.47 8.24
CA GLU A 76 10.33 -11.12 8.25
C GLU A 76 9.54 -11.98 9.24
N LEU A 77 9.80 -13.28 9.29
CA LEU A 77 9.19 -14.16 10.27
C LEU A 77 9.56 -13.75 11.70
N GLU A 78 10.82 -13.37 11.95
CA GLU A 78 11.27 -12.83 13.24
C GLU A 78 10.52 -11.53 13.59
N LEU A 79 10.35 -10.62 12.61
CA LEU A 79 9.59 -9.39 12.80
C LEU A 79 8.11 -9.65 13.05
N HIS A 80 7.52 -10.59 12.30
CA HIS A 80 6.13 -11.01 12.50
C HIS A 80 5.91 -11.59 13.90
N TYR A 81 6.81 -12.48 14.36
CA TYR A 81 6.77 -13.01 15.71
C TYR A 81 6.90 -11.91 16.76
N ALA A 82 7.85 -10.99 16.60
CA ALA A 82 8.04 -9.87 17.51
C ALA A 82 6.78 -8.97 17.60
N ARG A 83 6.09 -8.76 16.49
CA ARG A 83 4.82 -8.00 16.46
C ARG A 83 3.70 -8.71 17.21
N ASN A 84 3.58 -10.02 17.06
CA ASN A 84 2.47 -10.77 17.63
C ASN A 84 2.65 -11.06 19.13
N THR A 85 3.89 -11.12 19.61
CA THR A 85 4.19 -11.55 20.98
C THR A 85 4.71 -10.43 21.90
N LYS A 86 5.26 -9.34 21.34
CA LYS A 86 5.83 -8.26 22.17
C LYS A 86 4.76 -7.36 22.77
N ILE A 87 4.77 -7.27 24.09
CA ILE A 87 4.04 -6.28 24.86
C ILE A 87 4.73 -4.93 24.65
N ILE A 88 3.95 -3.94 24.24
CA ILE A 88 4.39 -2.54 24.12
C ILE A 88 4.28 -1.89 25.49
N SER A 89 3.11 -1.95 26.13
CA SER A 89 2.92 -1.44 27.47
C SER A 89 2.19 -2.43 28.35
N SER A 90 2.75 -2.68 29.55
CA SER A 90 2.12 -3.50 30.58
C SER A 90 1.13 -2.71 31.45
N ASN A 91 1.30 -1.39 31.48
CA ASN A 91 0.51 -0.48 32.32
C ASN A 91 -0.81 -0.04 31.65
N HIS A 92 -0.90 -0.22 30.34
CA HIS A 92 -2.07 0.16 29.56
C HIS A 92 -2.73 -1.10 28.97
N LEU A 93 -4.06 -1.15 29.06
CA LEU A 93 -4.85 -2.29 28.62
C LEU A 93 -5.72 -1.94 27.41
N TYR A 94 -5.78 -2.83 26.44
CA TYR A 94 -6.73 -2.81 25.35
C TYR A 94 -7.58 -4.08 25.39
N LYS A 95 -8.89 -3.93 25.64
CA LYS A 95 -9.81 -5.07 25.83
C LYS A 95 -9.28 -6.07 26.86
N ASP A 96 -8.96 -5.56 28.06
CA ASP A 96 -8.47 -6.31 29.23
C ASP A 96 -7.12 -7.04 29.04
N SER A 97 -6.40 -6.72 27.99
CA SER A 97 -5.07 -7.30 27.73
C SER A 97 -4.01 -6.19 27.61
N PRO A 98 -2.76 -6.42 28.04
CA PRO A 98 -1.68 -5.46 27.84
C PRO A 98 -1.56 -5.05 26.39
N VAL A 99 -1.32 -3.74 26.18
CA VAL A 99 -1.12 -3.21 24.82
C VAL A 99 0.12 -3.85 24.21
N ASN A 100 -0.08 -4.51 23.08
CA ASN A 100 0.97 -5.19 22.33
C ASN A 100 1.15 -4.55 20.93
N TRP A 101 2.07 -5.10 20.13
CA TRP A 101 2.37 -4.57 18.81
C TRP A 101 1.17 -4.55 17.86
N CYS A 102 0.26 -5.51 17.97
CA CYS A 102 -0.93 -5.57 17.12
C CYS A 102 -2.08 -4.67 17.59
N THR A 103 -2.04 -4.20 18.83
CA THR A 103 -3.15 -3.45 19.45
C THR A 103 -2.82 -2.00 19.81
N TRP A 104 -1.55 -1.57 19.73
CA TRP A 104 -1.15 -0.22 20.13
C TRP A 104 -1.80 0.88 19.27
N ARG A 105 -1.99 0.61 17.97
CA ARG A 105 -2.67 1.56 17.06
C ARG A 105 -4.11 1.79 17.47
N GLN A 106 -4.85 0.69 17.69
CA GLN A 106 -6.24 0.75 18.13
C GLN A 106 -6.35 1.40 19.52
N TYR A 107 -5.43 1.07 20.42
CA TYR A 107 -5.38 1.75 21.72
C TYR A 107 -5.20 3.26 21.54
N ASN A 108 -4.16 3.69 20.85
CA ASN A 108 -3.89 5.12 20.64
C ASN A 108 -5.00 5.83 19.84
N SER A 109 -5.70 5.14 18.94
CA SER A 109 -6.82 5.73 18.22
C SER A 109 -8.06 5.99 19.10
N LEU A 110 -8.25 5.23 20.16
CA LEU A 110 -9.43 5.29 21.04
C LEU A 110 -9.17 6.01 22.35
N GLU A 111 -7.92 6.06 22.83
CA GLU A 111 -7.55 6.66 24.13
C GLU A 111 -7.75 8.17 24.10
N LYS A 112 -8.56 8.69 25.04
CA LYS A 112 -8.93 10.11 25.09
C LYS A 112 -7.85 10.97 25.77
N GLU A 113 -7.10 10.38 26.72
CA GLU A 113 -6.11 11.11 27.50
C GLU A 113 -4.78 11.23 26.73
N PRO A 114 -4.33 12.44 26.37
CA PRO A 114 -3.10 12.64 25.65
C PRO A 114 -1.87 12.05 26.34
N LYS A 115 -1.83 12.12 27.69
CA LYS A 115 -0.76 11.55 28.49
C LYS A 115 -0.61 10.03 28.25
N ASN A 116 -1.71 9.30 28.27
CA ASN A 116 -1.70 7.86 28.06
C ASN A 116 -1.26 7.49 26.64
N ARG A 117 -1.74 8.26 25.63
CA ARG A 117 -1.29 8.08 24.24
C ARG A 117 0.20 8.29 24.10
N LYS A 118 0.73 9.36 24.73
CA LYS A 118 2.16 9.65 24.74
C LYS A 118 2.97 8.52 25.37
N GLU A 119 2.56 8.06 26.55
CA GLU A 119 3.26 6.99 27.27
C GLU A 119 3.35 5.71 26.42
N VAL A 120 2.22 5.26 25.84
CA VAL A 120 2.21 4.07 24.96
C VAL A 120 3.07 4.31 23.72
N PHE A 121 3.00 5.48 23.11
CA PHE A 121 3.79 5.79 21.92
C PHE A 121 5.30 5.84 22.22
N ASP A 122 5.70 6.43 23.32
CA ASP A 122 7.11 6.49 23.76
C ASP A 122 7.65 5.06 24.05
N GLU A 123 6.86 4.22 24.70
CA GLU A 123 7.22 2.80 24.90
C GLU A 123 7.33 2.06 23.57
N PHE A 124 6.44 2.33 22.64
CA PHE A 124 6.48 1.78 21.29
C PHE A 124 7.76 2.18 20.55
N ILE A 125 8.14 3.46 20.55
CA ILE A 125 9.41 3.94 19.95
C ILE A 125 10.62 3.25 20.57
N LYS A 126 10.66 3.09 21.91
CA LYS A 126 11.72 2.31 22.57
C LYS A 126 11.80 0.88 22.06
N LYS A 127 10.64 0.22 21.88
CA LYS A 127 10.61 -1.17 21.37
C LYS A 127 11.05 -1.24 19.92
N THR A 128 10.77 -0.22 19.11
CA THR A 128 11.24 -0.11 17.72
C THR A 128 12.76 -0.13 17.64
N LYS A 129 13.47 0.49 18.56
CA LYS A 129 14.94 0.49 18.59
C LYS A 129 15.52 -0.92 18.71
N TYR A 130 14.83 -1.84 19.36
CA TYR A 130 15.26 -3.24 19.46
C TYR A 130 15.14 -4.02 18.16
N ILE A 131 14.25 -3.61 17.27
CA ILE A 131 14.09 -4.26 15.96
C ILE A 131 14.91 -3.57 14.85
N ALA A 132 15.43 -2.37 15.09
CA ALA A 132 16.22 -1.64 14.11
C ALA A 132 17.35 -2.49 13.50
N PRO A 133 18.15 -3.27 14.27
CA PRO A 133 19.18 -4.13 13.68
C PRO A 133 18.62 -5.21 12.74
N ILE A 134 17.43 -5.75 13.00
CA ILE A 134 16.78 -6.73 12.12
C ILE A 134 16.38 -6.06 10.81
N VAL A 135 15.81 -4.86 10.89
CA VAL A 135 15.43 -4.04 9.72
C VAL A 135 16.67 -3.67 8.91
N GLU A 136 17.75 -3.26 9.57
CA GLU A 136 19.02 -2.91 8.91
C GLU A 136 19.64 -4.10 8.17
N ASN A 137 19.70 -5.26 8.81
CA ASN A 137 20.18 -6.50 8.19
C ASN A 137 19.34 -6.86 6.97
N ARG A 138 18.03 -6.72 7.06
CA ARG A 138 17.11 -6.96 5.96
C ARG A 138 17.37 -6.01 4.79
N PHE A 139 17.46 -4.71 5.05
CA PHE A 139 17.71 -3.71 4.01
C PHE A 139 19.10 -3.90 3.36
N SER A 140 20.11 -4.24 4.15
CA SER A 140 21.45 -4.55 3.65
C SER A 140 21.43 -5.78 2.76
N ALA A 141 20.73 -6.84 3.14
CA ALA A 141 20.61 -8.06 2.34
C ALA A 141 19.91 -7.77 0.97
N ILE A 142 18.88 -6.93 0.98
CA ILE A 142 18.21 -6.51 -0.25
C ILE A 142 19.18 -5.74 -1.17
N LYS A 143 19.86 -4.70 -0.64
CA LYS A 143 20.84 -3.92 -1.43
C LYS A 143 21.92 -4.80 -2.02
N GLN A 144 22.42 -5.76 -1.24
CA GLN A 144 23.47 -6.69 -1.66
C GLN A 144 23.05 -7.51 -2.89
N VAL A 145 21.80 -7.99 -2.96
CA VAL A 145 21.31 -8.76 -4.12
C VAL A 145 21.41 -7.95 -5.41
N TYR A 146 21.02 -6.69 -5.38
CA TYR A 146 21.11 -5.81 -6.55
C TYR A 146 22.57 -5.53 -6.91
N GLN A 147 23.45 -5.29 -5.94
CA GLN A 147 24.87 -5.04 -6.16
C GLN A 147 25.60 -6.25 -6.76
N GLU A 148 25.36 -7.45 -6.24
CA GLU A 148 25.97 -8.70 -6.72
C GLU A 148 25.60 -9.02 -8.18
N ASN A 149 24.43 -8.60 -8.62
CA ASN A 149 23.92 -8.87 -9.96
C ASN A 149 24.15 -7.74 -10.99
N ASN A 150 24.88 -6.69 -10.62
CA ASN A 150 25.25 -5.60 -11.53
C ASN A 150 26.01 -6.05 -12.79
N VAL A 151 26.79 -7.13 -12.70
CA VAL A 151 27.62 -7.63 -13.79
C VAL A 151 26.80 -8.12 -14.98
N HIS A 152 25.60 -8.65 -14.73
CA HIS A 152 24.71 -9.18 -15.77
C HIS A 152 24.01 -8.10 -16.61
N THR A 153 24.08 -6.83 -16.18
CA THR A 153 23.46 -5.68 -16.88
C THR A 153 24.40 -5.03 -17.92
N ASN A 154 25.68 -5.44 -17.97
CA ASN A 154 26.72 -4.80 -18.78
C ASN A 154 26.79 -5.31 -20.23
N THR A 155 25.73 -5.80 -20.84
CA THR A 155 25.68 -6.05 -22.29
C THR A 155 25.63 -4.72 -23.06
N GLU A 156 26.26 -4.64 -24.23
CA GLU A 156 26.40 -3.38 -25.00
C GLU A 156 25.05 -2.69 -25.32
N ASP A 157 23.97 -3.46 -25.46
CA ASP A 157 22.65 -2.94 -25.73
C ASP A 157 21.98 -2.27 -24.47
N ASN A 158 22.42 -2.65 -23.29
CA ASN A 158 21.91 -2.10 -22.02
C ASN A 158 22.69 -0.87 -21.52
N LYS A 159 23.96 -0.70 -21.96
CA LYS A 159 24.78 0.47 -21.58
C LYS A 159 24.23 1.82 -22.04
N LYS A 160 23.36 1.84 -23.06
CA LYS A 160 22.76 3.08 -23.58
C LYS A 160 21.51 3.56 -22.82
N LYS A 161 20.94 2.75 -21.91
CA LYS A 161 19.70 3.05 -21.20
C LYS A 161 19.85 3.36 -19.71
N LEU A 162 20.97 3.01 -19.11
CA LEU A 162 21.26 3.34 -17.71
C LEU A 162 22.09 4.62 -17.67
N ASP A 163 21.68 5.59 -16.84
CA ASP A 163 22.49 6.78 -16.53
C ASP A 163 23.92 6.39 -16.17
N ASN A 164 24.90 7.28 -16.45
CA ASN A 164 26.33 7.10 -16.39
C ASN A 164 26.96 6.49 -15.13
N ASN A 165 26.18 6.08 -14.14
CA ASN A 165 26.57 5.29 -12.98
C ASN A 165 25.94 3.89 -13.08
N ASN A 166 26.67 2.96 -13.67
CA ASN A 166 26.31 1.57 -13.99
C ASN A 166 25.94 0.67 -12.78
N ASN A 167 25.35 1.18 -11.70
CA ASN A 167 25.00 0.41 -10.53
C ASN A 167 23.51 0.13 -10.50
N LEU A 168 23.12 -1.14 -10.59
CA LEU A 168 21.75 -1.59 -10.34
C LEU A 168 21.49 -1.48 -8.83
N ASP A 169 20.48 -0.71 -8.47
CA ASP A 169 19.99 -0.53 -7.11
C ASP A 169 18.45 -0.65 -7.09
N PRO A 170 17.81 -0.78 -5.93
CA PRO A 170 16.36 -0.92 -5.85
C PRO A 170 15.57 0.24 -6.49
N VAL A 171 16.13 1.47 -6.48
CA VAL A 171 15.48 2.63 -7.10
C VAL A 171 15.56 2.53 -8.62
N SER A 172 16.71 2.19 -9.16
CA SER A 172 16.91 2.02 -10.61
C SER A 172 16.00 0.93 -11.18
N ALA A 173 15.86 -0.19 -10.47
CA ALA A 173 14.95 -1.27 -10.85
C ALA A 173 13.48 -0.81 -10.83
N TYR A 174 13.09 -0.10 -9.80
CA TYR A 174 11.74 0.47 -9.67
C TYR A 174 11.41 1.47 -10.78
N LEU A 175 12.31 2.39 -11.07
CA LEU A 175 12.15 3.40 -12.15
C LEU A 175 11.95 2.76 -13.51
N GLU A 176 12.67 1.66 -13.76
CA GLU A 176 12.52 0.90 -15.00
C GLU A 176 11.16 0.19 -15.08
N GLN A 177 10.68 -0.41 -13.99
CA GLN A 177 9.35 -1.04 -13.93
C GLN A 177 8.22 -0.03 -14.15
N GLU A 178 8.35 1.17 -13.59
CA GLU A 178 7.37 2.26 -13.74
C GLU A 178 7.52 3.07 -15.04
N ASN A 179 8.58 2.78 -15.82
CA ASN A 179 8.94 3.50 -17.06
C ASN A 179 9.05 5.03 -16.86
N ILE A 180 9.73 5.44 -15.79
CA ILE A 180 9.93 6.85 -15.43
C ILE A 180 11.40 7.14 -15.10
N SER A 181 11.91 8.35 -15.44
CA SER A 181 13.25 8.77 -15.00
C SER A 181 13.24 9.24 -13.53
N TYR A 182 14.41 9.16 -12.89
CA TYR A 182 14.60 9.63 -11.52
C TYR A 182 14.25 11.11 -11.35
N GLU A 183 14.72 11.95 -12.27
CA GLU A 183 14.48 13.39 -12.27
C GLU A 183 13.00 13.70 -12.37
N LYS A 184 12.30 13.04 -13.29
CA LYS A 184 10.86 13.21 -13.49
C LYS A 184 10.06 12.77 -12.25
N LEU A 185 10.43 11.64 -11.63
CA LEU A 185 9.79 11.18 -10.40
C LEU A 185 10.02 12.15 -9.24
N MET A 186 11.26 12.60 -9.06
CA MET A 186 11.63 13.56 -8.00
C MET A 186 10.91 14.91 -8.17
N GLU A 187 10.83 15.42 -9.40
CA GLU A 187 10.10 16.65 -9.72
C GLU A 187 8.61 16.49 -9.43
N PHE A 188 8.01 15.38 -9.86
CA PHE A 188 6.62 15.06 -9.60
C PHE A 188 6.30 15.04 -8.10
N ILE A 189 7.08 14.29 -7.29
CA ILE A 189 6.86 14.16 -5.84
C ILE A 189 7.05 15.52 -5.15
N LYS A 190 8.11 16.25 -5.47
CA LYS A 190 8.36 17.59 -4.91
C LYS A 190 7.25 18.57 -5.25
N SER A 191 6.82 18.60 -6.50
CA SER A 191 5.74 19.47 -6.96
C SER A 191 4.43 19.15 -6.23
N MET A 192 4.04 17.87 -6.12
CA MET A 192 2.84 17.48 -5.39
C MET A 192 2.87 17.92 -3.93
N GLY A 193 3.93 17.57 -3.22
CA GLY A 193 4.06 17.87 -1.80
C GLY A 193 4.12 19.36 -1.50
N GLN A 194 4.88 20.14 -2.27
CA GLN A 194 4.98 21.59 -2.09
C GLN A 194 3.65 22.31 -2.32
N ARG A 195 2.89 21.89 -3.33
CA ARG A 195 1.60 22.48 -3.64
C ARG A 195 0.49 22.08 -2.66
N ALA A 196 0.56 20.86 -2.10
CA ALA A 196 -0.38 20.40 -1.09
C ALA A 196 -0.11 21.00 0.30
N LYS A 197 1.13 21.44 0.58
CA LYS A 197 1.57 21.89 1.89
C LYS A 197 0.69 22.99 2.50
N LYS A 198 0.51 24.10 1.80
CA LYS A 198 -0.30 25.23 2.29
C LYS A 198 -1.77 24.86 2.46
N PRO A 199 -2.46 24.23 1.46
CA PRO A 199 -3.82 23.74 1.63
C PRO A 199 -3.96 22.79 2.82
N PHE A 200 -2.99 21.89 3.04
CA PHE A 200 -3.00 20.99 4.19
C PHE A 200 -2.90 21.73 5.51
N GLN A 201 -1.97 22.68 5.65
CA GLN A 201 -1.81 23.47 6.88
C GLN A 201 -3.05 24.30 7.18
N ASP A 202 -3.68 24.90 6.18
CA ASP A 202 -4.93 25.65 6.36
C ASP A 202 -6.07 24.72 6.82
N ALA A 203 -6.24 23.57 6.18
CA ALA A 203 -7.23 22.56 6.57
C ALA A 203 -6.93 21.98 7.96
N LEU A 204 -5.67 21.78 8.33
CA LEU A 204 -5.27 21.33 9.66
C LEU A 204 -5.65 22.35 10.74
N ASN A 205 -5.44 23.65 10.50
CA ASN A 205 -5.84 24.69 11.41
C ASN A 205 -7.35 24.72 11.64
N ASP A 206 -8.15 24.55 10.59
CA ASP A 206 -9.60 24.61 10.67
C ASP A 206 -10.20 23.35 11.32
N ILE A 207 -9.80 22.18 10.85
CA ILE A 207 -10.29 20.88 11.33
C ILE A 207 -9.67 20.58 12.70
N GLY A 208 -8.39 20.89 12.91
CA GLY A 208 -7.68 20.68 14.15
C GLY A 208 -8.33 21.39 15.34
N LYS A 209 -8.77 22.63 15.15
CA LYS A 209 -9.51 23.37 16.19
C LYS A 209 -10.79 22.66 16.59
N ILE A 210 -11.50 22.06 15.64
CA ILE A 210 -12.74 21.33 15.90
C ILE A 210 -12.48 20.02 16.64
N ILE A 211 -11.50 19.23 16.18
CA ILE A 211 -11.25 17.87 16.65
C ILE A 211 -10.41 17.83 17.92
N LEU A 212 -9.38 18.68 18.03
CA LEU A 212 -8.48 18.74 19.20
C LEU A 212 -8.84 19.85 20.19
N GLY A 213 -9.94 20.55 20.00
CA GLY A 213 -10.34 21.65 20.87
C GLY A 213 -9.31 22.80 20.90
N GLY A 214 -8.65 23.06 19.76
CA GLY A 214 -7.66 24.12 19.61
C GLY A 214 -6.23 23.79 20.04
N LYS A 215 -5.97 22.52 20.41
CA LYS A 215 -4.60 22.05 20.68
C LYS A 215 -3.88 21.69 19.39
N GLU A 216 -2.60 21.98 19.32
CA GLU A 216 -1.74 21.49 18.23
C GLU A 216 -1.59 19.96 18.35
N PRO A 217 -1.67 19.21 17.22
CA PRO A 217 -1.47 17.76 17.24
C PRO A 217 0.01 17.43 17.46
N GLU A 218 0.24 16.49 18.35
CA GLU A 218 1.57 15.95 18.62
C GLU A 218 1.76 14.60 17.90
N TYR A 219 3.01 14.14 17.75
CA TYR A 219 3.32 12.88 17.07
C TYR A 219 2.55 11.64 17.62
N TYR A 220 2.23 11.64 18.91
CA TYR A 220 1.46 10.57 19.57
C TYR A 220 -0.06 10.65 19.32
N ASP A 221 -0.53 11.73 18.69
CA ASP A 221 -1.92 11.95 18.34
C ASP A 221 -2.27 11.42 16.94
N ASP A 222 -1.27 10.92 16.17
CA ASP A 222 -1.43 10.47 14.78
C ASP A 222 -2.65 9.53 14.62
N PHE A 223 -2.68 8.40 15.33
CA PHE A 223 -3.80 7.45 15.20
C PHE A 223 -5.10 7.96 15.82
N TYR A 224 -5.03 8.67 16.93
CA TYR A 224 -6.21 9.28 17.54
C TYR A 224 -6.87 10.27 16.59
N TYR A 225 -6.05 11.06 15.92
CA TYR A 225 -6.48 12.15 15.07
C TYR A 225 -6.97 11.64 13.71
N PHE A 226 -6.07 11.01 12.95
CA PHE A 226 -6.33 10.65 11.56
C PHE A 226 -7.11 9.34 11.39
N ARG A 227 -7.08 8.43 12.36
CA ARG A 227 -7.79 7.14 12.27
C ARG A 227 -9.13 7.11 12.98
N ASN A 228 -9.36 8.00 13.94
CA ASN A 228 -10.63 8.01 14.69
C ASN A 228 -11.33 9.36 14.58
N LYS A 229 -10.73 10.42 15.12
CA LYS A 229 -11.43 11.69 15.33
C LYS A 229 -11.85 12.39 14.05
N VAL A 230 -11.08 12.27 12.98
CA VAL A 230 -11.43 12.88 11.69
C VAL A 230 -12.84 12.49 11.25
N TYR A 231 -13.23 11.23 11.42
CA TYR A 231 -14.54 10.74 10.99
C TYR A 231 -15.52 10.46 12.13
N SER A 232 -15.15 10.63 13.41
CA SER A 232 -15.93 10.18 14.55
C SER A 232 -17.32 10.82 14.68
N ASP A 233 -17.53 12.00 14.14
CA ASP A 233 -18.82 12.71 14.15
C ASP A 233 -19.78 12.28 13.04
N ILE A 234 -19.27 11.55 12.04
CA ILE A 234 -20.06 11.03 10.91
C ILE A 234 -20.09 9.49 10.87
N ASP A 235 -19.22 8.83 11.60
CA ASP A 235 -19.02 7.37 11.55
C ASP A 235 -20.31 6.61 11.92
N ASN A 236 -21.11 7.16 12.85
CA ASN A 236 -22.42 6.60 13.22
C ASN A 236 -23.42 6.54 12.06
N ASN A 237 -23.27 7.39 11.04
CA ASN A 237 -24.15 7.37 9.87
C ASN A 237 -23.89 6.15 8.97
N PHE A 238 -22.74 5.50 9.14
CA PHE A 238 -22.33 4.30 8.42
C PHE A 238 -22.57 2.99 9.19
N LEU A 239 -23.10 3.02 10.43
CA LEU A 239 -23.33 1.82 11.25
C LEU A 239 -24.18 0.75 10.57
N ASN A 240 -25.15 1.16 9.76
CA ASN A 240 -26.06 0.26 9.04
C ASN A 240 -25.58 -0.07 7.63
N VAL A 241 -24.40 0.41 7.23
CA VAL A 241 -23.79 0.10 5.94
C VAL A 241 -22.99 -1.19 6.07
N GLU A 242 -23.35 -2.22 5.29
CA GLU A 242 -22.57 -3.45 5.22
C GLU A 242 -21.61 -3.36 4.00
N PRO A 243 -20.30 -3.17 4.23
CA PRO A 243 -19.33 -2.95 3.13
C PRO A 243 -19.32 -4.06 2.08
N LEU A 244 -19.49 -5.31 2.52
CA LEU A 244 -19.50 -6.47 1.60
C LEU A 244 -20.72 -6.47 0.66
N ASP A 245 -21.87 -6.06 1.15
CA ASP A 245 -23.08 -6.02 0.32
C ASP A 245 -22.95 -4.92 -0.72
N GLU A 246 -22.37 -3.78 -0.34
CA GLU A 246 -22.13 -2.68 -1.27
C GLU A 246 -21.11 -3.04 -2.37
N VAL A 247 -19.94 -3.65 -2.04
CA VAL A 247 -18.99 -4.07 -3.08
C VAL A 247 -19.55 -5.18 -3.96
N ARG A 248 -20.28 -6.16 -3.39
CA ARG A 248 -20.92 -7.22 -4.17
C ARG A 248 -21.95 -6.67 -5.17
N LYS A 249 -22.74 -5.69 -4.76
CA LYS A 249 -23.71 -5.01 -5.62
C LYS A 249 -23.02 -4.33 -6.80
N ILE A 250 -21.93 -3.57 -6.55
CA ILE A 250 -21.15 -2.90 -7.59
C ILE A 250 -20.54 -3.94 -8.55
N LEU A 251 -19.86 -4.96 -8.03
CA LEU A 251 -19.25 -6.01 -8.83
C LEU A 251 -20.29 -6.76 -9.68
N THR A 252 -21.47 -7.02 -9.12
CA THR A 252 -22.58 -7.66 -9.85
C THR A 252 -23.09 -6.78 -10.98
N ASN A 253 -23.33 -5.48 -10.72
CA ASN A 253 -23.78 -4.53 -11.73
C ASN A 253 -22.79 -4.45 -12.91
N MET A 254 -21.51 -4.46 -12.62
CA MET A 254 -20.42 -4.40 -13.59
C MET A 254 -20.00 -5.78 -14.15
N GLU A 255 -20.69 -6.85 -13.79
CA GLU A 255 -20.45 -8.23 -14.26
C GLU A 255 -19.04 -8.78 -13.94
N PHE A 256 -18.46 -8.44 -12.78
CA PHE A 256 -17.25 -9.10 -12.29
C PHE A 256 -17.55 -10.49 -11.72
N LYS A 257 -16.58 -11.42 -11.83
CA LYS A 257 -16.73 -12.80 -11.38
C LYS A 257 -16.46 -12.94 -9.87
N LEU A 258 -17.52 -12.77 -9.06
CA LEU A 258 -17.46 -12.89 -7.59
C LEU A 258 -16.94 -14.25 -7.10
N SER A 259 -17.14 -15.33 -7.86
CA SER A 259 -16.67 -16.68 -7.48
C SER A 259 -15.16 -16.82 -7.39
N ARG A 260 -14.40 -15.83 -7.87
CA ARG A 260 -12.93 -15.79 -7.81
C ARG A 260 -12.41 -15.02 -6.58
N ILE A 261 -13.30 -14.34 -5.83
CA ILE A 261 -12.94 -13.44 -4.75
C ILE A 261 -13.50 -13.98 -3.43
N HIS A 262 -12.62 -14.26 -2.49
CA HIS A 262 -12.95 -14.76 -1.15
C HIS A 262 -12.75 -13.68 -0.10
N PHE A 263 -13.82 -13.32 0.62
CA PHE A 263 -13.77 -12.32 1.67
C PHE A 263 -13.64 -12.99 3.03
N ASP A 264 -12.50 -12.80 3.69
CA ASP A 264 -12.25 -13.25 5.06
C ASP A 264 -12.48 -12.09 6.04
N THR A 265 -13.67 -12.09 6.64
CA THR A 265 -14.11 -11.08 7.62
C THR A 265 -14.18 -11.62 9.04
N GLU A 266 -13.85 -12.90 9.26
CA GLU A 266 -13.87 -13.50 10.59
C GLU A 266 -12.91 -12.80 11.55
N ASN A 267 -13.36 -12.59 12.77
CA ASN A 267 -12.57 -11.92 13.80
C ASN A 267 -11.79 -12.93 14.62
N ARG A 268 -10.53 -13.18 14.25
CA ARG A 268 -9.59 -14.07 14.95
C ARG A 268 -8.57 -13.29 15.76
N LYS A 269 -8.14 -13.83 16.91
CA LYS A 269 -7.23 -13.17 17.86
C LYS A 269 -5.91 -12.71 17.21
N ASN A 270 -5.33 -13.57 16.38
CA ASN A 270 -4.02 -13.34 15.77
C ASN A 270 -4.12 -12.82 14.34
N LYS A 271 -5.32 -12.47 13.88
CA LYS A 271 -5.53 -11.90 12.56
C LYS A 271 -4.84 -10.55 12.45
N TYR A 272 -4.13 -10.34 11.35
CA TYR A 272 -3.45 -9.07 11.08
C TYR A 272 -4.46 -7.92 11.04
N PRO A 273 -4.14 -6.78 11.68
CA PRO A 273 -5.11 -5.70 11.84
C PRO A 273 -5.36 -4.89 10.56
N SER A 274 -4.41 -4.84 9.63
CA SER A 274 -4.58 -4.08 8.39
C SER A 274 -5.27 -4.94 7.33
N PRO A 275 -6.12 -4.36 6.48
CA PRO A 275 -6.67 -5.03 5.31
C PRO A 275 -5.55 -5.44 4.34
N ILE A 276 -5.71 -6.56 3.66
CA ILE A 276 -4.75 -7.07 2.66
C ILE A 276 -5.49 -7.92 1.63
N CYS A 277 -5.18 -7.72 0.35
CA CYS A 277 -5.61 -8.59 -0.74
C CYS A 277 -4.48 -9.54 -1.15
N PHE A 278 -4.70 -10.85 -1.07
CA PHE A 278 -3.76 -11.90 -1.46
C PHE A 278 -4.12 -12.45 -2.85
N PHE A 279 -3.19 -12.36 -3.78
CA PHE A 279 -3.31 -12.95 -5.11
C PHE A 279 -2.78 -14.39 -5.10
N VAL A 280 -3.52 -15.30 -4.46
CA VAL A 280 -3.05 -16.69 -4.25
C VAL A 280 -2.86 -17.38 -5.59
N LYS A 281 -3.87 -17.33 -6.46
CA LYS A 281 -3.79 -17.86 -7.82
C LYS A 281 -4.56 -16.97 -8.79
N ILE A 282 -3.84 -16.23 -9.59
CA ILE A 282 -4.44 -15.33 -10.60
C ILE A 282 -4.89 -16.14 -11.83
N PRO A 283 -6.15 -15.96 -12.29
CA PRO A 283 -7.19 -15.07 -11.77
C PRO A 283 -8.21 -15.75 -10.84
N ASP A 284 -7.99 -16.97 -10.38
CA ASP A 284 -9.06 -17.87 -9.89
C ASP A 284 -9.20 -17.92 -8.37
N ASP A 285 -8.17 -17.53 -7.57
CA ASP A 285 -8.19 -17.54 -6.10
C ASP A 285 -7.57 -16.26 -5.57
N ILE A 286 -8.42 -15.27 -5.31
CA ILE A 286 -8.06 -13.97 -4.75
C ILE A 286 -8.74 -13.86 -3.39
N ARG A 287 -7.96 -13.56 -2.33
CA ARG A 287 -8.48 -13.54 -0.96
C ARG A 287 -8.29 -12.18 -0.34
N ILE A 288 -9.37 -11.60 0.14
CA ILE A 288 -9.39 -10.32 0.88
C ILE A 288 -9.50 -10.61 2.35
N LEU A 289 -8.48 -10.22 3.08
CA LEU A 289 -8.44 -10.24 4.54
C LEU A 289 -8.76 -8.85 5.05
N TYR A 290 -9.78 -8.69 5.91
CA TYR A 290 -9.93 -7.47 6.67
C TYR A 290 -10.63 -7.69 8.00
N LYS A 291 -10.28 -6.84 8.96
CA LYS A 291 -10.83 -6.83 10.30
C LYS A 291 -11.58 -5.51 10.49
N ARG A 292 -12.80 -5.58 10.99
CA ARG A 292 -13.61 -4.39 11.22
C ARG A 292 -13.02 -3.54 12.36
N GLU A 293 -12.91 -2.23 12.12
CA GLU A 293 -12.41 -1.24 13.09
C GLU A 293 -13.41 -0.12 13.33
N SER A 294 -13.85 0.56 12.27
CA SER A 294 -14.86 1.62 12.34
C SER A 294 -15.69 1.66 11.06
N PRO A 295 -16.96 2.04 11.12
CA PRO A 295 -17.89 1.88 10.00
C PRO A 295 -17.43 2.49 8.69
N TYR A 296 -16.99 3.76 8.69
CA TYR A 296 -16.55 4.41 7.47
C TYR A 296 -15.18 3.90 6.97
N PHE A 297 -14.24 3.68 7.89
CA PHE A 297 -12.94 3.10 7.53
C PHE A 297 -13.10 1.69 6.96
N ASP A 298 -13.99 0.88 7.53
CA ASP A 298 -14.30 -0.47 7.03
C ASP A 298 -14.84 -0.42 5.60
N LEU A 299 -15.68 0.57 5.29
CA LEU A 299 -16.19 0.78 3.93
C LEU A 299 -15.05 1.12 2.97
N GLN A 300 -14.20 2.09 3.32
CA GLN A 300 -13.03 2.47 2.51
C GLN A 300 -12.09 1.29 2.29
N ALA A 301 -11.73 0.58 3.35
CA ALA A 301 -10.82 -0.56 3.29
C ALA A 301 -11.38 -1.72 2.44
N CYS A 302 -12.67 -2.04 2.58
CA CYS A 302 -13.31 -3.07 1.78
C CYS A 302 -13.29 -2.72 0.29
N PHE A 303 -13.55 -1.46 -0.06
CA PHE A 303 -13.50 -0.98 -1.43
C PHE A 303 -12.08 -1.02 -1.98
N HIS A 304 -11.11 -0.57 -1.21
CA HIS A 304 -9.69 -0.59 -1.58
C HIS A 304 -9.23 -2.02 -1.94
N GLU A 305 -9.39 -2.97 -1.02
CA GLU A 305 -8.97 -4.35 -1.25
C GLU A 305 -9.78 -5.04 -2.37
N THR A 306 -11.04 -4.65 -2.54
CA THR A 306 -11.86 -5.13 -3.65
C THR A 306 -11.36 -4.61 -4.99
N GLY A 307 -10.82 -3.40 -5.06
CA GLY A 307 -10.19 -2.88 -6.28
C GLY A 307 -8.98 -3.71 -6.72
N HIS A 308 -8.13 -4.13 -5.79
CA HIS A 308 -7.07 -5.11 -6.05
C HIS A 308 -7.63 -6.44 -6.58
N ALA A 309 -8.68 -6.96 -5.94
CA ALA A 309 -9.30 -8.21 -6.35
C ALA A 309 -9.98 -8.12 -7.72
N MET A 310 -10.59 -6.98 -8.06
CA MET A 310 -11.11 -6.71 -9.40
C MET A 310 -10.01 -6.83 -10.46
N HIS A 311 -8.86 -6.19 -10.22
CA HIS A 311 -7.71 -6.27 -11.12
C HIS A 311 -7.25 -7.72 -11.27
N ALA A 312 -6.83 -8.36 -10.19
CA ALA A 312 -6.27 -9.71 -10.21
C ALA A 312 -7.23 -10.74 -10.82
N SER A 313 -8.53 -10.68 -10.50
CA SER A 313 -9.55 -11.61 -11.04
C SER A 313 -9.89 -11.37 -12.50
N SER A 314 -9.53 -10.23 -13.07
CA SER A 314 -9.77 -9.85 -14.47
C SER A 314 -8.62 -10.17 -15.41
N ILE A 315 -7.43 -10.47 -14.86
CA ILE A 315 -6.25 -10.80 -15.65
C ILE A 315 -6.49 -12.04 -16.50
N ASN A 316 -6.06 -12.01 -17.76
CA ASN A 316 -6.16 -13.15 -18.65
C ASN A 316 -5.23 -14.29 -18.18
N SER A 317 -5.78 -15.47 -17.98
CA SER A 317 -5.03 -16.67 -17.58
C SER A 317 -3.95 -17.09 -18.58
N GLU A 318 -4.09 -16.72 -19.86
CA GLU A 318 -3.22 -17.16 -20.96
C GLU A 318 -2.02 -16.23 -21.21
N ILE A 319 -1.89 -15.12 -20.47
CA ILE A 319 -0.72 -14.24 -20.61
C ILE A 319 0.52 -14.83 -19.92
N GLU A 320 1.67 -14.27 -20.23
CA GLU A 320 2.94 -14.72 -19.67
C GLU A 320 2.94 -14.68 -18.13
N TYR A 321 3.64 -15.62 -17.51
CA TYR A 321 3.68 -15.78 -16.06
C TYR A 321 4.03 -14.48 -15.33
N TRP A 322 5.08 -13.77 -15.73
CA TRP A 322 5.52 -12.51 -15.11
C TRP A 322 4.51 -11.38 -15.28
N ASP A 323 3.74 -11.36 -16.37
CA ASP A 323 2.69 -10.35 -16.57
C ASP A 323 1.48 -10.59 -15.65
N LYS A 324 1.29 -11.84 -15.18
CA LYS A 324 0.28 -12.17 -14.16
C LYS A 324 0.74 -11.83 -12.74
N TYR A 325 1.95 -12.25 -12.37
CA TYR A 325 2.38 -12.29 -10.97
C TYR A 325 3.41 -11.22 -10.58
N ARG A 326 3.94 -10.46 -11.55
CA ARG A 326 4.90 -9.37 -11.33
C ARG A 326 4.30 -8.02 -11.66
N ILE A 327 3.15 -7.74 -11.03
CA ILE A 327 2.43 -6.48 -11.23
C ILE A 327 3.16 -5.38 -10.48
N PRO A 328 3.68 -4.33 -11.16
CA PRO A 328 4.27 -3.19 -10.47
C PRO A 328 3.28 -2.56 -9.48
N MET A 329 3.77 -2.14 -8.31
CA MET A 329 2.92 -1.60 -7.26
C MET A 329 2.16 -0.35 -7.72
N GLY A 330 2.80 0.52 -8.52
CA GLY A 330 2.14 1.70 -9.11
C GLY A 330 1.06 1.38 -10.15
N VAL A 331 0.92 0.10 -10.56
CA VAL A 331 -0.17 -0.42 -11.38
C VAL A 331 -1.23 -1.07 -10.50
N ALA A 332 -0.83 -1.91 -9.54
CA ALA A 332 -1.74 -2.61 -8.64
C ALA A 332 -2.63 -1.64 -7.85
N GLU A 333 -2.04 -0.53 -7.37
CA GLU A 333 -2.73 0.48 -6.58
C GLU A 333 -3.66 1.40 -7.40
N ILE A 334 -3.59 1.40 -8.73
CA ILE A 334 -4.55 2.19 -9.55
C ILE A 334 -5.98 1.76 -9.24
N PHE A 335 -6.24 0.46 -9.26
CA PHE A 335 -7.61 -0.06 -9.17
C PHE A 335 -8.14 -0.10 -7.73
N SER A 336 -7.25 -0.26 -6.74
CA SER A 336 -7.62 -0.16 -5.33
C SER A 336 -8.07 1.27 -4.99
N ILE A 337 -7.26 2.26 -5.35
CA ILE A 337 -7.58 3.67 -5.12
C ILE A 337 -8.80 4.08 -5.97
N PHE A 338 -8.88 3.64 -7.23
CA PHE A 338 -10.02 3.93 -8.10
C PHE A 338 -11.35 3.48 -7.48
N LEU A 339 -11.44 2.25 -6.98
CA LEU A 339 -12.68 1.76 -6.38
C LEU A 339 -12.93 2.41 -5.02
N GLU A 340 -11.90 2.61 -4.18
CA GLU A 340 -12.01 3.31 -2.90
C GLU A 340 -12.59 4.73 -3.08
N ARG A 341 -12.26 5.43 -4.17
CA ARG A 341 -12.79 6.78 -4.46
C ARG A 341 -14.31 6.85 -4.51
N LEU A 342 -15.00 5.75 -4.81
CA LEU A 342 -16.48 5.73 -4.71
C LEU A 342 -16.96 6.02 -3.29
N THR A 343 -16.24 5.60 -2.26
CA THR A 343 -16.62 5.89 -0.86
C THR A 343 -16.54 7.38 -0.51
N LYS A 344 -15.86 8.16 -1.35
CA LYS A 344 -15.70 9.62 -1.26
C LYS A 344 -16.62 10.37 -2.24
N ASN A 345 -17.27 9.64 -3.15
CA ASN A 345 -18.17 10.21 -4.16
C ASN A 345 -19.55 10.50 -3.55
N THR A 346 -19.96 11.76 -3.55
CA THR A 346 -21.21 12.22 -2.96
C THR A 346 -22.43 11.50 -3.51
N GLU A 347 -22.51 11.30 -4.84
CA GLU A 347 -23.65 10.60 -5.47
C GLU A 347 -23.72 9.13 -5.07
N TYR A 348 -22.55 8.46 -4.98
CA TYR A 348 -22.49 7.08 -4.54
C TYR A 348 -22.92 6.96 -3.09
N VAL A 349 -22.29 7.72 -2.19
CA VAL A 349 -22.60 7.68 -0.74
C VAL A 349 -24.06 7.98 -0.47
N SER A 350 -24.62 8.99 -1.12
CA SER A 350 -26.05 9.33 -0.99
C SER A 350 -26.97 8.24 -1.55
N SER A 351 -26.48 7.34 -2.39
CA SER A 351 -27.25 6.23 -2.96
C SER A 351 -27.23 4.95 -2.13
N ILE A 352 -26.46 4.90 -1.04
CA ILE A 352 -26.35 3.73 -0.17
C ILE A 352 -27.68 3.53 0.57
N PRO A 353 -28.34 2.37 0.49
CA PRO A 353 -29.60 2.11 1.14
C PRO A 353 -29.49 2.23 2.67
N ASN A 354 -30.58 2.66 3.32
CA ASN A 354 -30.68 2.83 4.77
C ASN A 354 -29.67 3.81 5.38
N SER A 355 -29.02 4.63 4.56
CA SER A 355 -28.16 5.71 5.02
C SER A 355 -29.00 6.96 5.31
N ASN A 356 -28.72 7.62 6.45
CA ASN A 356 -29.32 8.91 6.80
C ASN A 356 -28.34 10.03 6.46
N PHE A 357 -27.92 10.12 5.20
CA PHE A 357 -26.99 11.15 4.73
C PHE A 357 -27.77 12.38 4.29
N ASP A 358 -27.93 13.35 5.18
CA ASP A 358 -28.36 14.69 4.81
C ASP A 358 -27.19 15.50 4.21
N GLN A 359 -27.50 16.68 3.68
CA GLN A 359 -26.49 17.54 3.04
C GLN A 359 -25.37 17.94 4.01
N ASN A 360 -25.67 18.14 5.30
CA ASN A 360 -24.67 18.50 6.31
C ASN A 360 -23.67 17.36 6.55
N ILE A 361 -24.12 16.09 6.58
CA ILE A 361 -23.24 14.92 6.70
C ILE A 361 -22.38 14.78 5.45
N ILE A 362 -22.94 14.99 4.26
CA ILE A 362 -22.19 14.96 2.99
C ILE A 362 -21.11 16.04 2.97
N ASP A 363 -21.43 17.27 3.35
CA ASP A 363 -20.46 18.38 3.39
C ASP A 363 -19.33 18.13 4.38
N LYS A 364 -19.65 17.57 5.55
CA LYS A 364 -18.64 17.13 6.52
C LYS A 364 -17.76 16.04 5.94
N LEU A 365 -18.35 15.01 5.32
CA LEU A 365 -17.62 13.90 4.71
C LEU A 365 -16.63 14.42 3.65
N ASN A 366 -17.10 15.29 2.75
CA ASN A 366 -16.25 15.90 1.72
C ASN A 366 -15.08 16.69 2.34
N THR A 367 -15.36 17.51 3.34
CA THR A 367 -14.33 18.30 4.04
C THR A 367 -13.30 17.38 4.71
N ARG A 368 -13.73 16.28 5.36
CA ARG A 368 -12.83 15.32 6.00
C ARG A 368 -12.01 14.54 4.98
N ASN A 369 -12.63 14.08 3.91
CA ASN A 369 -11.92 13.37 2.84
C ASN A 369 -10.85 14.26 2.19
N LYS A 370 -11.19 15.50 1.87
CA LYS A 370 -10.25 16.48 1.33
C LYS A 370 -9.05 16.70 2.27
N PHE A 371 -9.30 16.87 3.56
CA PHE A 371 -8.26 16.98 4.57
C PHE A 371 -7.34 15.75 4.59
N MET A 372 -7.91 14.54 4.60
CA MET A 372 -7.15 13.30 4.62
C MET A 372 -6.34 13.08 3.34
N GLU A 373 -6.86 13.48 2.19
CA GLU A 373 -6.11 13.40 0.93
C GLU A 373 -4.95 14.40 0.88
N LEU A 374 -5.13 15.60 1.41
CA LEU A 374 -4.03 16.57 1.56
C LEU A 374 -2.96 16.07 2.53
N PHE A 375 -3.36 15.45 3.65
CA PHE A 375 -2.44 14.78 4.57
C PHE A 375 -1.68 13.65 3.87
N PHE A 376 -2.38 12.80 3.16
CA PHE A 376 -1.80 11.73 2.36
C PHE A 376 -0.72 12.25 1.41
N VAL A 377 -1.02 13.28 0.61
CA VAL A 377 -0.06 13.83 -0.36
C VAL A 377 1.18 14.40 0.33
N THR A 378 1.00 15.19 1.38
CA THR A 378 2.14 15.83 2.08
C THR A 378 3.02 14.80 2.79
N PHE A 379 2.40 13.88 3.53
CA PHE A 379 3.10 12.83 4.26
C PHE A 379 3.81 11.84 3.32
N TYR A 380 3.14 11.39 2.27
CA TYR A 380 3.71 10.45 1.32
C TYR A 380 4.78 11.09 0.42
N SER A 381 4.66 12.37 0.10
CA SER A 381 5.73 13.09 -0.62
C SER A 381 7.00 13.13 0.22
N ALA A 382 6.92 13.53 1.49
CA ALA A 382 8.06 13.56 2.41
C ALA A 382 8.72 12.18 2.55
N ASN A 383 7.90 11.15 2.76
CA ASN A 383 8.35 9.78 2.94
C ASN A 383 8.98 9.21 1.65
N SER A 384 8.38 9.48 0.49
CA SER A 384 8.93 9.05 -0.81
C SER A 384 10.30 9.65 -1.09
N LEU A 385 10.49 10.94 -0.82
CA LEU A 385 11.79 11.61 -0.99
C LEU A 385 12.86 10.96 -0.11
N MET A 386 12.55 10.68 1.16
CA MET A 386 13.48 9.98 2.06
C MET A 386 13.83 8.59 1.54
N LYS A 387 12.84 7.82 1.10
CA LYS A 387 13.07 6.45 0.60
C LYS A 387 13.91 6.42 -0.67
N LEU A 388 13.64 7.29 -1.62
CA LEU A 388 14.43 7.37 -2.84
C LEU A 388 15.90 7.68 -2.54
N GLU A 389 16.17 8.62 -1.63
CA GLU A 389 17.53 8.93 -1.19
C GLU A 389 18.18 7.75 -0.45
N TYR A 390 17.47 7.09 0.45
CA TYR A 390 17.98 5.95 1.21
C TYR A 390 18.33 4.75 0.32
N TRP A 391 17.43 4.38 -0.60
CA TRP A 391 17.60 3.19 -1.42
C TRP A 391 18.57 3.39 -2.60
N LYS A 392 18.75 4.63 -3.07
CA LYS A 392 19.74 4.98 -4.09
C LYS A 392 21.16 5.10 -3.52
N GLY A 393 21.30 5.51 -2.26
CA GLY A 393 22.57 5.81 -1.63
C GLY A 393 23.04 4.79 -0.58
N ASN A 394 24.21 5.07 0.00
CA ASN A 394 24.79 4.32 1.13
C ASN A 394 24.51 5.05 2.46
N MET A 395 23.27 5.47 2.66
CA MET A 395 22.86 6.17 3.88
C MET A 395 22.67 5.17 5.01
N SER A 396 23.19 5.48 6.22
CA SER A 396 22.91 4.72 7.43
C SER A 396 21.47 4.91 7.88
N ILE A 397 20.95 3.99 8.70
CA ILE A 397 19.60 4.09 9.29
C ILE A 397 19.44 5.37 10.11
N ASP A 398 20.46 5.76 10.88
CA ASP A 398 20.40 6.98 11.69
C ASP A 398 20.24 8.23 10.81
N LYS A 399 21.06 8.37 9.76
CA LYS A 399 20.93 9.48 8.80
C LYS A 399 19.59 9.47 8.06
N ALA A 400 19.07 8.28 7.74
CA ALA A 400 17.75 8.17 7.14
C ALA A 400 16.64 8.58 8.11
N SER A 401 16.77 8.27 9.40
CA SER A 401 15.85 8.71 10.45
C SER A 401 15.87 10.22 10.63
N GLU A 402 17.05 10.85 10.64
CA GLU A 402 17.19 12.31 10.67
C GLU A 402 16.55 12.97 9.43
N LEU A 403 16.82 12.42 8.25
CA LEU A 403 16.25 12.90 6.99
C LEU A 403 14.72 12.77 7.00
N TYR A 404 14.20 11.64 7.48
CA TYR A 404 12.76 11.41 7.60
C TYR A 404 12.09 12.43 8.51
N ALA A 405 12.58 12.63 9.72
CA ALA A 405 12.02 13.60 10.66
C ALA A 405 12.03 15.02 10.06
N ARG A 406 13.13 15.41 9.40
CA ARG A 406 13.25 16.72 8.74
C ARG A 406 12.24 16.91 7.61
N LEU A 407 12.09 15.91 6.72
CA LEU A 407 11.17 15.99 5.60
C LEU A 407 9.71 15.96 6.06
N ILE A 408 9.36 15.13 7.03
CA ILE A 408 8.00 15.15 7.60
C ILE A 408 7.68 16.52 8.19
N LYS A 409 8.58 17.10 8.97
CA LYS A 409 8.40 18.46 9.51
C LYS A 409 8.26 19.51 8.40
N GLU A 410 9.10 19.41 7.36
CA GLU A 410 9.07 20.35 6.23
C GLU A 410 7.74 20.33 5.48
N TYR A 411 7.18 19.15 5.20
CA TYR A 411 6.00 19.00 4.35
C TYR A 411 4.69 19.03 5.14
N THR A 412 4.66 18.50 6.35
CA THR A 412 3.44 18.41 7.15
C THR A 412 3.36 19.40 8.31
N GLY A 413 4.50 19.89 8.78
CA GLY A 413 4.60 20.68 10.01
C GLY A 413 4.75 19.84 11.28
N PHE A 414 4.57 18.52 11.24
CA PHE A 414 4.65 17.64 12.41
C PHE A 414 6.10 17.34 12.80
N GLU A 415 6.37 17.40 14.09
CA GLU A 415 7.62 16.90 14.67
C GLU A 415 7.42 15.47 15.13
N ILE A 416 8.04 14.50 14.43
CA ILE A 416 7.92 13.08 14.77
C ILE A 416 9.29 12.46 15.03
N PRO A 417 9.40 11.43 15.92
CA PRO A 417 10.63 10.70 16.10
C PRO A 417 11.10 10.08 14.77
N GLY A 418 12.37 10.26 14.44
CA GLY A 418 12.93 9.80 13.17
C GLY A 418 12.79 8.30 12.99
N GLU A 419 12.95 7.53 14.06
CA GLU A 419 12.84 6.06 14.05
C GLU A 419 11.47 5.54 13.63
N TYR A 420 10.46 6.41 13.60
CA TYR A 420 9.10 6.04 13.20
C TYR A 420 9.01 5.48 11.77
N TRP A 421 9.90 5.89 10.87
CA TRP A 421 9.91 5.36 9.50
C TRP A 421 10.18 3.85 9.43
N LEU A 422 10.93 3.29 10.39
CA LEU A 422 11.23 1.86 10.46
C LEU A 422 9.97 0.99 10.63
N LEU A 423 8.89 1.58 11.13
CA LEU A 423 7.63 0.89 11.42
C LEU A 423 6.73 0.73 10.21
N HIS A 424 6.79 1.70 9.30
CA HIS A 424 5.93 1.71 8.12
C HIS A 424 6.40 0.74 7.03
N HIS A 425 7.63 0.18 7.15
CA HIS A 425 8.32 -0.43 6.04
C HIS A 425 8.96 -1.77 6.37
N ILE A 426 8.29 -2.52 7.24
CA ILE A 426 8.78 -3.83 7.68
C ILE A 426 8.45 -4.92 6.66
N LEU A 427 7.47 -4.71 5.77
CA LEU A 427 7.12 -5.66 4.72
C LEU A 427 8.01 -5.49 3.49
N PRO A 428 8.37 -6.57 2.77
CA PRO A 428 9.19 -6.52 1.55
C PRO A 428 8.61 -5.63 0.48
N GLU A 429 7.32 -5.74 0.26
CA GLU A 429 6.56 -4.99 -0.74
C GLU A 429 6.59 -3.49 -0.48
N SER A 430 7.02 -3.09 0.70
CA SER A 430 7.00 -1.69 1.12
C SER A 430 8.21 -0.86 0.67
N ILE A 431 9.23 -1.42 0.04
CA ILE A 431 10.46 -0.68 -0.32
C ILE A 431 10.12 0.58 -1.13
N MET A 432 9.41 0.44 -2.24
CA MET A 432 8.96 1.55 -3.09
C MET A 432 7.44 1.76 -3.06
N TYR A 433 6.78 1.24 -2.03
CA TYR A 433 5.33 1.36 -1.87
C TYR A 433 4.85 2.82 -1.88
N VAL A 434 5.50 3.68 -1.11
CA VAL A 434 5.06 5.08 -0.92
C VAL A 434 5.12 5.90 -2.21
N PRO A 435 6.24 5.92 -2.98
CA PRO A 435 6.24 6.60 -4.28
C PRO A 435 5.28 5.96 -5.29
N SER A 436 5.13 4.63 -5.28
CA SER A 436 4.16 3.93 -6.13
C SER A 436 2.71 4.37 -5.85
N TYR A 437 2.39 4.55 -4.57
CA TYR A 437 1.07 4.97 -4.15
C TYR A 437 0.72 6.38 -4.64
N LEU A 438 1.69 7.31 -4.64
CA LEU A 438 1.49 8.65 -5.23
C LEU A 438 1.27 8.60 -6.75
N LEU A 439 2.02 7.77 -7.47
CA LEU A 439 1.83 7.55 -8.90
C LEU A 439 0.44 6.98 -9.19
N ALA A 440 0.06 5.96 -8.44
CA ALA A 440 -1.23 5.31 -8.58
C ALA A 440 -2.40 6.23 -8.24
N ALA A 441 -2.26 7.12 -7.26
CA ALA A 441 -3.31 8.08 -6.91
C ALA A 441 -3.66 9.01 -8.08
N VAL A 442 -2.66 9.54 -8.77
CA VAL A 442 -2.90 10.37 -9.98
C VAL A 442 -3.56 9.54 -11.08
N ARG A 443 -3.03 8.36 -11.36
CA ARG A 443 -3.59 7.46 -12.39
C ARG A 443 -5.03 7.03 -12.07
N ALA A 444 -5.35 6.83 -10.81
CA ALA A 444 -6.72 6.47 -10.38
C ALA A 444 -7.73 7.61 -10.62
N VAL A 445 -7.32 8.87 -10.38
CA VAL A 445 -8.14 10.04 -10.71
C VAL A 445 -8.37 10.13 -12.23
N GLU A 446 -7.32 9.93 -13.01
CA GLU A 446 -7.43 9.95 -14.47
C GLU A 446 -8.32 8.83 -15.01
N LEU A 447 -8.24 7.62 -14.41
CA LEU A 447 -9.13 6.51 -14.72
C LEU A 447 -10.59 6.84 -14.38
N ASP A 448 -10.84 7.44 -13.21
CA ASP A 448 -12.19 7.86 -12.80
C ASP A 448 -12.76 8.89 -13.78
N MET A 449 -11.95 9.88 -14.18
CA MET A 449 -12.35 10.86 -15.19
C MET A 449 -12.66 10.22 -16.55
N TYR A 450 -11.81 9.26 -17.00
CA TYR A 450 -12.03 8.54 -18.25
C TYR A 450 -13.36 7.77 -18.23
N ILE A 451 -13.62 7.04 -17.16
CA ILE A 451 -14.84 6.24 -17.01
C ILE A 451 -16.08 7.13 -16.88
N LYS A 452 -16.00 8.20 -16.08
CA LYS A 452 -17.10 9.19 -15.94
C LYS A 452 -17.44 9.87 -17.26
N ASN A 453 -16.44 10.29 -18.01
CA ASN A 453 -16.65 10.95 -19.32
C ASN A 453 -17.37 10.02 -20.30
N LYS A 454 -17.18 8.71 -20.21
CA LYS A 454 -17.75 7.73 -21.13
C LYS A 454 -19.12 7.21 -20.69
N TYR A 455 -19.32 7.03 -19.40
CA TYR A 455 -20.50 6.34 -18.83
C TYR A 455 -21.33 7.19 -17.88
N GLY A 456 -20.90 8.43 -17.62
CA GLY A 456 -21.57 9.35 -16.69
C GLY A 456 -21.19 9.12 -15.22
N ASP A 457 -21.74 9.99 -14.36
CA ASP A 457 -21.36 10.03 -12.93
C ASP A 457 -21.73 8.77 -12.15
N LYS A 458 -22.67 7.97 -12.65
CA LYS A 458 -23.14 6.71 -12.01
C LYS A 458 -22.58 5.46 -12.67
N TRP A 459 -21.39 5.53 -13.24
CA TRP A 459 -20.74 4.45 -13.99
C TRP A 459 -20.68 3.08 -13.27
N TRP A 460 -20.70 3.06 -11.95
CA TRP A 460 -20.72 1.81 -11.15
C TRP A 460 -22.03 1.00 -11.29
N LYS A 461 -23.05 1.56 -11.94
CA LYS A 461 -24.30 0.87 -12.29
C LYS A 461 -24.30 0.34 -13.70
N GLU A 462 -23.28 0.70 -14.50
CA GLU A 462 -23.23 0.44 -15.93
C GLU A 462 -22.39 -0.82 -16.24
N LYS A 463 -23.03 -1.80 -16.83
CA LYS A 463 -22.39 -3.04 -17.28
C LYS A 463 -21.25 -2.78 -18.27
N GLU A 464 -21.42 -1.84 -19.18
CA GLU A 464 -20.40 -1.50 -20.18
C GLU A 464 -19.16 -0.84 -19.56
N ALA A 465 -19.32 -0.07 -18.48
CA ALA A 465 -18.19 0.43 -17.69
C ALA A 465 -17.38 -0.73 -17.10
N GLY A 466 -18.07 -1.72 -16.54
CA GLY A 466 -17.41 -2.94 -16.04
C GLY A 466 -16.68 -3.72 -17.13
N LYS A 467 -17.23 -3.79 -18.34
CA LYS A 467 -16.58 -4.43 -19.49
C LYS A 467 -15.29 -3.69 -19.88
N ASP A 468 -15.30 -2.36 -19.99
CA ASP A 468 -14.11 -1.58 -20.30
C ASP A 468 -13.04 -1.73 -19.21
N LEU A 469 -13.44 -1.66 -17.94
CA LEU A 469 -12.52 -1.87 -16.83
C LEU A 469 -11.85 -3.24 -16.90
N ARG A 470 -12.59 -4.32 -17.19
CA ARG A 470 -12.01 -5.66 -17.36
C ARG A 470 -11.03 -5.72 -18.54
N GLU A 471 -11.33 -5.04 -19.67
CA GLU A 471 -10.38 -5.00 -20.81
C GLU A 471 -9.11 -4.21 -20.46
N ILE A 472 -9.20 -3.11 -19.69
CA ILE A 472 -8.04 -2.37 -19.19
C ILE A 472 -7.20 -3.23 -18.23
N MET A 473 -7.83 -4.01 -17.35
CA MET A 473 -7.17 -4.86 -16.34
C MET A 473 -6.55 -6.14 -16.90
N LYS A 474 -7.07 -6.63 -18.01
CA LYS A 474 -6.77 -7.93 -18.62
C LYS A 474 -5.30 -8.19 -18.94
N PRO A 475 -4.48 -7.20 -19.34
CA PRO A 475 -3.05 -7.38 -19.59
C PRO A 475 -2.18 -7.57 -18.33
N GLY A 476 -2.74 -7.50 -17.12
CA GLY A 476 -1.99 -7.64 -15.87
C GLY A 476 -0.95 -6.54 -15.68
N ALA A 477 0.33 -6.90 -15.59
CA ALA A 477 1.42 -5.93 -15.44
C ALA A 477 1.62 -5.02 -16.67
N LYS A 478 1.16 -5.45 -17.86
CA LYS A 478 1.32 -4.72 -19.14
C LYS A 478 0.14 -3.81 -19.48
N ILE A 479 -0.49 -3.22 -18.49
CA ILE A 479 -1.53 -2.22 -18.75
C ILE A 479 -0.95 -1.10 -19.61
N ASP A 480 -1.72 -0.66 -20.60
CA ASP A 480 -1.34 0.49 -21.41
C ASP A 480 -1.41 1.78 -20.59
N LEU A 481 -0.26 2.20 -20.07
CA LEU A 481 -0.15 3.44 -19.28
C LEU A 481 -0.34 4.71 -20.13
N SER A 482 -0.43 4.61 -21.47
CA SER A 482 -0.68 5.76 -22.34
C SER A 482 -2.08 6.33 -22.23
N ILE A 483 -3.03 5.57 -21.66
CA ILE A 483 -4.35 6.07 -21.30
C ILE A 483 -4.31 7.11 -20.17
N PHE A 484 -3.23 7.12 -19.40
CA PHE A 484 -2.99 8.10 -18.36
C PHE A 484 -2.11 9.23 -18.87
N SER A 485 -2.41 10.45 -18.46
CA SER A 485 -1.54 11.59 -18.77
C SER A 485 -0.15 11.38 -18.14
N ASN A 486 0.86 12.04 -18.68
CA ASN A 486 2.25 11.94 -18.23
C ASN A 486 2.45 12.48 -16.80
N LEU A 487 1.74 11.92 -15.79
CA LEU A 487 1.83 12.28 -14.38
C LEU A 487 1.51 13.76 -14.12
N ASN A 488 0.34 14.20 -14.58
CA ASN A 488 -0.10 15.56 -14.34
C ASN A 488 -0.60 15.73 -12.89
N SER A 489 0.30 16.11 -11.99
CA SER A 489 -0.05 16.41 -10.59
C SER A 489 -1.17 17.44 -10.42
N ASN A 490 -1.41 18.29 -11.45
CA ASN A 490 -2.47 19.30 -11.41
C ASN A 490 -3.86 18.67 -11.35
N ILE A 491 -4.08 17.60 -12.11
CA ILE A 491 -5.39 16.91 -12.15
C ILE A 491 -5.77 16.41 -10.76
N PHE A 492 -4.84 15.68 -10.11
CA PHE A 492 -5.08 15.16 -8.76
C PHE A 492 -5.26 16.28 -7.73
N LEU A 493 -4.38 17.29 -7.74
CA LEU A 493 -4.47 18.41 -6.79
C LEU A 493 -5.73 19.27 -6.99
N GLN A 494 -6.19 19.45 -8.22
CA GLN A 494 -7.47 20.11 -8.49
C GLN A 494 -8.64 19.30 -7.94
N ASP A 495 -8.65 17.99 -8.16
CA ASP A 495 -9.69 17.10 -7.66
C ASP A 495 -9.82 17.14 -6.13
N ILE A 496 -8.70 17.22 -5.39
CA ILE A 496 -8.72 17.30 -3.92
C ILE A 496 -8.79 18.72 -3.35
N THR A 497 -8.66 19.76 -4.16
CA THR A 497 -8.74 21.17 -3.69
C THR A 497 -10.02 21.88 -4.11
N HIS A 498 -10.75 21.38 -5.09
CA HIS A 498 -12.04 21.87 -5.52
C HIS A 498 -13.17 20.95 -5.09
#